data_9ecadd513a4f9e0544b44f895ce06b59
#
_entry.id   9ecadd513a4f9e0544b44f895ce06b59
#
_cell.length_a   1.000
_cell.length_b   1.000
_cell.length_c   1.000
_cell.angle_alpha   90.00
_cell.angle_beta   90.00
_cell.angle_gamma   90.00
#
_symmetry.space_group_name_H-M   'P 1'
#
loop_
_entity.id
_entity.type
_entity.pdbx_description
1 polymer ?
#
loop_
_entity_poly.entity_id
_entity_poly.type
_entity_poly.pdbx_seq_one_letter_code
_entity_poly.pdbx_strand_id
1 'polypeptide(L)'
;MLKIENLSKKFKGNDFYSLSDVSLEIGKGEIVGLIGKNGAGKSTLMKMMAKSQRPTSGTITYRGIDINSKDNVLEDFGIMIDPVFYPEMSVMDNLKFYLKLHGKQEWYSNIEKTLRLVELWEARNRKPKGFSFGMKQRTALAIALVAEPDFLILDEPFVGLDPIGVQKLIDILKQWSSERQISMLISSHQLGELEALCNRYVYIEGGKLV
;
A
#
# COMPACT_ATOMS: atom_id res chain seq x y z
N MET A 1 -1.92 8.10 -13.39
CA MET A 1 -2.14 6.79 -14.01
C MET A 1 -0.87 5.96 -13.89
N LEU A 2 -1.00 4.72 -13.45
CA LEU A 2 0.11 3.76 -13.34
C LEU A 2 -0.09 2.70 -14.42
N LYS A 3 0.99 2.33 -15.14
CA LYS A 3 0.96 1.30 -16.17
C LYS A 3 2.08 0.29 -15.95
N ILE A 4 1.73 -0.97 -16.01
CA ILE A 4 2.63 -2.13 -15.92
C ILE A 4 2.57 -2.84 -17.27
N GLU A 5 3.73 -3.13 -17.90
CA GLU A 5 3.81 -3.79 -19.20
C GLU A 5 4.77 -4.97 -19.16
N ASN A 6 4.24 -6.16 -19.46
CA ASN A 6 4.95 -7.43 -19.60
C ASN A 6 5.90 -7.75 -18.41
N LEU A 7 5.44 -7.41 -17.20
CA LEU A 7 6.24 -7.49 -15.99
C LEU A 7 6.45 -8.93 -15.57
N SER A 8 7.70 -9.33 -15.41
CA SER A 8 8.06 -10.67 -14.96
C SER A 8 9.08 -10.62 -13.83
N LYS A 9 8.99 -11.57 -12.90
CA LYS A 9 9.94 -11.73 -11.81
C LYS A 9 10.31 -13.20 -11.60
N LYS A 10 11.59 -13.48 -11.74
CA LYS A 10 12.22 -14.74 -11.35
C LYS A 10 13.26 -14.47 -10.28
N PHE A 11 13.17 -15.11 -9.14
CA PHE A 11 14.18 -14.97 -8.08
C PHE A 11 15.38 -15.87 -8.38
N LYS A 12 16.56 -15.42 -7.97
CA LYS A 12 17.80 -16.20 -8.14
C LYS A 12 17.68 -17.51 -7.37
N GLY A 13 17.95 -18.62 -8.05
CA GLY A 13 17.84 -19.96 -7.46
C GLY A 13 16.49 -20.64 -7.62
N ASN A 14 15.48 -19.95 -8.15
CA ASN A 14 14.19 -20.56 -8.46
C ASN A 14 14.12 -21.00 -9.93
N ASP A 15 13.48 -22.13 -10.19
CA ASP A 15 13.23 -22.61 -11.57
C ASP A 15 11.95 -22.01 -12.18
N PHE A 16 11.10 -21.37 -11.37
CA PHE A 16 9.83 -20.79 -11.77
C PHE A 16 9.81 -19.26 -11.66
N TYR A 17 8.91 -18.63 -12.39
CA TYR A 17 8.60 -17.21 -12.27
C TYR A 17 7.58 -16.97 -11.15
N SER A 18 7.89 -16.05 -10.24
CA SER A 18 6.93 -15.57 -9.24
C SER A 18 5.89 -14.62 -9.85
N LEU A 19 6.25 -13.96 -10.96
CA LEU A 19 5.34 -13.24 -11.85
C LEU A 19 5.78 -13.48 -13.29
N SER A 20 4.83 -13.67 -14.19
CA SER A 20 5.08 -13.95 -15.60
C SER A 20 4.14 -13.14 -16.49
N ASP A 21 4.72 -12.21 -17.24
CA ASP A 21 4.03 -11.40 -18.26
C ASP A 21 2.79 -10.67 -17.74
N VAL A 22 2.92 -10.02 -16.59
CA VAL A 22 1.85 -9.26 -15.95
C VAL A 22 1.74 -7.88 -16.60
N SER A 23 0.56 -7.54 -17.13
CA SER A 23 0.24 -6.22 -17.65
C SER A 23 -1.01 -5.70 -16.97
N LEU A 24 -0.95 -4.47 -16.42
CA LEU A 24 -2.03 -3.86 -15.65
C LEU A 24 -1.95 -2.35 -15.79
N GLU A 25 -3.10 -1.71 -15.90
CA GLU A 25 -3.23 -0.27 -15.89
C GLU A 25 -4.17 0.15 -14.76
N ILE A 26 -3.79 1.18 -14.00
CA ILE A 26 -4.61 1.77 -12.94
C ILE A 26 -4.83 3.23 -13.28
N GLY A 27 -6.09 3.58 -13.50
CA GLY A 27 -6.54 4.93 -13.84
C GLY A 27 -6.46 5.90 -12.65
N LYS A 28 -6.63 7.18 -12.94
CA LYS A 28 -6.74 8.21 -11.89
C LYS A 28 -8.06 8.04 -11.14
N GLY A 29 -8.00 8.04 -9.81
CA GLY A 29 -9.16 7.84 -8.95
C GLY A 29 -9.71 6.41 -8.95
N GLU A 30 -9.01 5.45 -9.55
CA GLU A 30 -9.44 4.04 -9.60
C GLU A 30 -8.96 3.28 -8.38
N ILE A 31 -9.85 2.51 -7.76
CA ILE A 31 -9.54 1.57 -6.68
C ILE A 31 -9.59 0.16 -7.23
N VAL A 32 -8.42 -0.46 -7.36
CA VAL A 32 -8.26 -1.82 -7.90
C VAL A 32 -8.02 -2.81 -6.76
N GLY A 33 -8.88 -3.83 -6.65
CA GLY A 33 -8.72 -4.95 -5.75
C GLY A 33 -7.86 -6.05 -6.39
N LEU A 34 -6.76 -6.43 -5.74
CA LEU A 34 -5.89 -7.52 -6.18
C LEU A 34 -6.22 -8.80 -5.39
N ILE A 35 -6.81 -9.76 -6.07
CA ILE A 35 -7.31 -11.00 -5.49
C ILE A 35 -6.40 -12.17 -5.91
N GLY A 36 -6.10 -13.06 -4.99
CA GLY A 36 -5.33 -14.28 -5.28
C GLY A 36 -4.96 -15.02 -4.02
N LYS A 37 -4.70 -16.32 -4.15
CA LYS A 37 -4.27 -17.17 -3.04
C LYS A 37 -2.92 -16.71 -2.46
N ASN A 38 -2.60 -17.18 -1.26
CA ASN A 38 -1.25 -16.97 -0.71
C ASN A 38 -0.21 -17.61 -1.65
N GLY A 39 0.88 -16.86 -1.92
CA GLY A 39 1.91 -17.29 -2.87
C GLY A 39 1.58 -17.05 -4.35
N ALA A 40 0.41 -16.51 -4.70
CA ALA A 40 0.04 -16.23 -6.09
C ALA A 40 0.87 -15.13 -6.78
N GLY A 41 1.60 -14.30 -6.01
CA GLY A 41 2.43 -13.23 -6.55
C GLY A 41 2.00 -11.80 -6.15
N LYS A 42 0.91 -11.62 -5.37
CA LYS A 42 0.37 -10.30 -4.97
C LYS A 42 1.45 -9.38 -4.37
N SER A 43 2.06 -9.79 -3.28
CA SER A 43 3.09 -8.98 -2.61
C SER A 43 4.35 -8.79 -3.48
N THR A 44 4.67 -9.73 -4.36
CA THR A 44 5.78 -9.58 -5.34
C THR A 44 5.47 -8.47 -6.33
N LEU A 45 4.24 -8.42 -6.88
CA LEU A 45 3.80 -7.34 -7.76
C LEU A 45 3.86 -5.99 -7.06
N MET A 46 3.25 -5.89 -5.87
CA MET A 46 3.24 -4.67 -5.06
C MET A 46 4.67 -4.20 -4.69
N LYS A 47 5.57 -5.12 -4.33
CA LYS A 47 6.97 -4.81 -4.03
C LYS A 47 7.74 -4.25 -5.23
N MET A 48 7.44 -4.69 -6.44
CA MET A 48 8.03 -4.10 -7.65
C MET A 48 7.44 -2.71 -7.93
N MET A 49 6.13 -2.52 -7.75
CA MET A 49 5.49 -1.19 -7.85
C MET A 49 6.05 -0.20 -6.82
N ALA A 50 6.42 -0.69 -5.64
CA ALA A 50 7.04 0.10 -4.56
C ALA A 50 8.56 0.30 -4.73
N LYS A 51 9.17 -0.12 -5.83
CA LYS A 51 10.64 -0.13 -6.08
C LYS A 51 11.45 -0.91 -5.05
N SER A 52 10.84 -1.67 -4.16
CA SER A 52 11.56 -2.50 -3.17
C SER A 52 12.14 -3.78 -3.79
N GLN A 53 11.68 -4.13 -4.99
CA GLN A 53 12.23 -5.23 -5.81
C GLN A 53 12.29 -4.81 -7.28
N ARG A 54 13.39 -5.17 -7.96
CA ARG A 54 13.52 -4.95 -9.40
C ARG A 54 12.87 -6.08 -10.18
N PRO A 55 12.16 -5.80 -11.28
CA PRO A 55 11.67 -6.82 -12.19
C PRO A 55 12.82 -7.54 -12.89
N THR A 56 12.57 -8.75 -13.38
CA THR A 56 13.48 -9.47 -14.29
C THR A 56 13.33 -8.92 -15.72
N SER A 57 12.09 -8.62 -16.12
CA SER A 57 11.77 -7.97 -17.39
C SER A 57 10.45 -7.19 -17.27
N GLY A 58 10.15 -6.37 -18.27
CA GLY A 58 8.98 -5.49 -18.28
C GLY A 58 9.26 -4.15 -17.61
N THR A 59 8.26 -3.28 -17.65
CA THR A 59 8.37 -1.90 -17.15
C THR A 59 7.17 -1.51 -16.30
N ILE A 60 7.39 -0.57 -15.40
CA ILE A 60 6.33 0.09 -14.62
C ILE A 60 6.51 1.59 -14.81
N THR A 61 5.47 2.27 -15.28
CA THR A 61 5.47 3.71 -15.44
C THR A 61 4.39 4.36 -14.57
N TYR A 62 4.70 5.50 -13.99
CA TYR A 62 3.75 6.35 -13.29
C TYR A 62 3.75 7.74 -13.92
N ARG A 63 2.57 8.22 -14.33
CA ARG A 63 2.42 9.49 -15.07
C ARG A 63 3.35 9.56 -16.31
N GLY A 64 3.56 8.41 -16.98
CA GLY A 64 4.42 8.29 -18.16
C GLY A 64 5.92 8.22 -17.88
N ILE A 65 6.34 8.24 -16.63
CA ILE A 65 7.74 8.16 -16.22
C ILE A 65 8.03 6.74 -15.69
N ASP A 66 9.07 6.08 -16.22
CA ASP A 66 9.53 4.80 -15.65
C ASP A 66 9.93 5.01 -14.18
N ILE A 67 9.32 4.25 -13.27
CA ILE A 67 9.57 4.39 -11.84
C ILE A 67 11.02 4.13 -11.46
N ASN A 68 11.77 3.37 -12.25
CA ASN A 68 13.17 3.06 -12.02
C ASN A 68 14.14 4.10 -12.62
N SER A 69 13.64 5.06 -13.41
CA SER A 69 14.48 6.07 -14.09
C SER A 69 14.96 7.19 -13.17
N LYS A 70 14.19 7.49 -12.09
CA LYS A 70 14.49 8.57 -11.14
C LYS A 70 14.12 8.14 -9.71
N ASP A 71 14.76 8.74 -8.71
CA ASP A 71 14.52 8.37 -7.31
C ASP A 71 13.15 8.82 -6.78
N ASN A 72 12.70 10.02 -7.13
CA ASN A 72 11.51 10.66 -6.53
C ASN A 72 10.19 10.40 -7.29
N VAL A 73 10.12 9.43 -8.19
CA VAL A 73 8.89 9.16 -8.97
C VAL A 73 7.73 8.72 -8.08
N LEU A 74 8.00 8.11 -6.94
CA LEU A 74 7.01 7.61 -5.98
C LEU A 74 6.86 8.49 -4.73
N GLU A 75 7.28 9.76 -4.77
CA GLU A 75 7.20 10.66 -3.60
C GLU A 75 5.76 10.87 -3.10
N ASP A 76 4.78 10.79 -4.00
CA ASP A 76 3.34 10.92 -3.68
C ASP A 76 2.66 9.58 -3.39
N PHE A 77 3.42 8.52 -3.14
CA PHE A 77 2.87 7.21 -2.82
C PHE A 77 2.79 7.01 -1.31
N GLY A 78 1.66 6.41 -0.87
CA GLY A 78 1.53 5.75 0.43
C GLY A 78 1.65 4.24 0.24
N ILE A 79 2.61 3.62 0.91
CA ILE A 79 2.93 2.20 0.68
C ILE A 79 2.85 1.46 2.01
N MET A 80 2.05 0.41 2.04
CA MET A 80 1.97 -0.57 3.12
C MET A 80 1.95 -1.98 2.52
N ILE A 81 3.10 -2.65 2.48
CA ILE A 81 3.23 -4.04 2.02
C ILE A 81 3.69 -4.93 3.18
N ASP A 82 4.74 -4.51 3.88
CA ASP A 82 5.20 -5.11 5.12
C ASP A 82 5.16 -4.02 6.21
N PRO A 83 4.93 -4.33 7.49
CA PRO A 83 4.99 -3.33 8.56
C PRO A 83 6.40 -2.77 8.72
N VAL A 84 6.66 -1.59 8.14
CA VAL A 84 7.95 -0.91 8.23
C VAL A 84 7.82 0.30 9.14
N PHE A 85 8.53 0.26 10.26
CA PHE A 85 8.62 1.35 11.24
C PHE A 85 9.85 1.12 12.14
N TYR A 86 10.23 2.13 12.90
CA TYR A 86 11.29 2.03 13.91
C TYR A 86 10.70 1.53 15.23
N PRO A 87 10.97 0.28 15.64
CA PRO A 87 10.29 -0.34 16.79
C PRO A 87 10.63 0.29 18.14
N GLU A 88 11.75 1.01 18.23
CA GLU A 88 12.21 1.69 19.44
C GLU A 88 11.73 3.16 19.55
N MET A 89 11.17 3.72 18.49
CA MET A 89 10.54 5.04 18.51
C MET A 89 9.06 4.91 18.86
N SER A 90 8.44 5.93 19.47
CA SER A 90 6.99 5.91 19.66
C SER A 90 6.23 5.93 18.31
N VAL A 91 4.94 5.58 18.32
CA VAL A 91 4.10 5.70 17.11
C VAL A 91 4.12 7.12 16.57
N MET A 92 3.94 8.10 17.44
CA MET A 92 4.00 9.53 17.10
C MET A 92 5.33 9.91 16.45
N ASP A 93 6.45 9.46 17.04
CA ASP A 93 7.78 9.79 16.52
C ASP A 93 8.06 9.09 15.20
N ASN A 94 7.54 7.88 14.98
CA ASN A 94 7.60 7.21 13.68
C ASN A 94 6.94 8.04 12.58
N LEU A 95 5.73 8.55 12.81
CA LEU A 95 5.03 9.37 11.82
C LEU A 95 5.77 10.70 11.57
N LYS A 96 6.21 11.38 12.64
CA LYS A 96 7.00 12.61 12.52
C LYS A 96 8.31 12.37 11.76
N PHE A 97 9.00 11.27 12.07
CA PHE A 97 10.24 10.91 11.39
C PHE A 97 10.01 10.64 9.90
N TYR A 98 8.98 9.85 9.57
CA TYR A 98 8.61 9.59 8.18
C TYR A 98 8.34 10.89 7.41
N LEU A 99 7.48 11.76 7.94
CA LEU A 99 7.16 13.04 7.31
C LEU A 99 8.41 13.94 7.15
N LYS A 100 9.27 13.99 8.16
CA LYS A 100 10.52 14.75 8.09
C LYS A 100 11.49 14.19 7.05
N LEU A 101 11.64 12.86 6.99
CA LEU A 101 12.53 12.18 6.05
C LEU A 101 12.15 12.47 4.59
N HIS A 102 10.82 12.58 4.32
CA HIS A 102 10.28 12.84 3.00
C HIS A 102 10.02 14.33 2.71
N GLY A 103 10.46 15.25 3.60
CA GLY A 103 10.24 16.68 3.41
C GLY A 103 8.79 17.13 3.50
N LYS A 104 7.93 16.35 4.18
CA LYS A 104 6.46 16.52 4.25
C LYS A 104 5.99 17.01 5.63
N GLN A 105 6.74 17.90 6.27
CA GLN A 105 6.42 18.38 7.62
C GLN A 105 5.12 19.20 7.69
N GLU A 106 4.65 19.75 6.58
CA GLU A 106 3.34 20.41 6.47
C GLU A 106 2.18 19.49 6.86
N TRP A 107 2.38 18.16 6.77
CA TRP A 107 1.39 17.16 7.15
C TRP A 107 1.41 16.76 8.64
N TYR A 108 2.21 17.42 9.48
CA TYR A 108 2.20 17.14 10.94
C TYR A 108 0.83 17.30 11.58
N SER A 109 0.00 18.23 11.10
CA SER A 109 -1.38 18.41 11.55
C SER A 109 -2.27 17.21 11.32
N ASN A 110 -1.94 16.35 10.36
CA ASN A 110 -2.73 15.14 10.03
C ASN A 110 -2.45 13.96 10.97
N ILE A 111 -1.39 14.00 11.77
CA ILE A 111 -0.98 12.86 12.61
C ILE A 111 -2.11 12.45 13.56
N GLU A 112 -2.75 13.39 14.26
CA GLU A 112 -3.84 13.06 15.17
C GLU A 112 -5.02 12.42 14.43
N LYS A 113 -5.51 13.05 13.35
CA LYS A 113 -6.60 12.53 12.52
C LYS A 113 -6.29 11.10 12.03
N THR A 114 -5.08 10.87 11.53
CA THR A 114 -4.65 9.56 11.02
C THR A 114 -4.58 8.53 12.14
N LEU A 115 -4.00 8.86 13.30
CA LEU A 115 -3.90 7.93 14.42
C LEU A 115 -5.27 7.60 15.04
N ARG A 116 -6.22 8.53 15.02
CA ARG A 116 -7.60 8.25 15.41
C ARG A 116 -8.31 7.31 14.42
N LEU A 117 -8.08 7.51 13.11
CA LEU A 117 -8.62 6.64 12.07
C LEU A 117 -8.18 5.18 12.25
N VAL A 118 -6.90 4.96 12.51
CA VAL A 118 -6.35 3.61 12.71
C VAL A 118 -6.39 3.14 14.18
N GLU A 119 -7.11 3.84 15.06
CA GLU A 119 -7.32 3.50 16.48
C GLU A 119 -6.02 3.36 17.29
N LEU A 120 -5.02 4.17 16.99
CA LEU A 120 -3.74 4.21 17.70
C LEU A 120 -3.50 5.52 18.47
N TRP A 121 -4.45 6.44 18.52
CA TRP A 121 -4.26 7.73 19.19
C TRP A 121 -3.88 7.57 20.67
N GLU A 122 -4.57 6.69 21.40
CA GLU A 122 -4.28 6.46 22.82
C GLU A 122 -2.93 5.73 23.05
N ALA A 123 -2.45 5.02 22.03
CA ALA A 123 -1.15 4.35 22.06
C ALA A 123 -0.02 5.19 21.41
N ARG A 124 -0.26 6.44 21.00
CA ARG A 124 0.67 7.27 20.22
C ARG A 124 2.06 7.43 20.82
N ASN A 125 2.17 7.41 22.15
CA ASN A 125 3.45 7.55 22.86
C ASN A 125 4.11 6.19 23.19
N ARG A 126 3.47 5.07 22.85
CA ARG A 126 4.02 3.74 23.07
C ARG A 126 4.91 3.30 21.89
N LYS A 127 5.87 2.42 22.17
CA LYS A 127 6.79 1.86 21.18
C LYS A 127 6.18 0.63 20.51
N PRO A 128 6.17 0.54 19.18
CA PRO A 128 5.62 -0.61 18.43
C PRO A 128 6.32 -1.93 18.71
N LYS A 129 7.52 -1.95 19.31
CA LYS A 129 8.22 -3.17 19.71
C LYS A 129 7.33 -4.12 20.50
N GLY A 130 6.54 -3.59 21.44
CA GLY A 130 5.64 -4.36 22.31
C GLY A 130 4.21 -4.51 21.77
N PHE A 131 3.94 -4.15 20.50
CA PHE A 131 2.61 -4.20 19.94
C PHE A 131 2.21 -5.59 19.47
N SER A 132 0.90 -5.88 19.50
CA SER A 132 0.33 -7.02 18.78
C SER A 132 0.53 -6.89 17.28
N PHE A 133 0.34 -7.97 16.54
CA PHE A 133 0.44 -7.94 15.07
C PHE A 133 -0.49 -6.88 14.46
N GLY A 134 -1.77 -6.84 14.86
CA GLY A 134 -2.73 -5.85 14.36
C GLY A 134 -2.34 -4.40 14.70
N MET A 135 -1.80 -4.13 15.89
CA MET A 135 -1.29 -2.78 16.21
C MET A 135 -0.07 -2.39 15.35
N LYS A 136 0.78 -3.34 14.99
CA LYS A 136 1.90 -3.12 14.08
C LYS A 136 1.40 -2.80 12.66
N GLN A 137 0.41 -3.55 12.17
CA GLN A 137 -0.24 -3.27 10.89
C GLN A 137 -0.87 -1.87 10.87
N ARG A 138 -1.62 -1.51 11.91
CA ARG A 138 -2.22 -0.18 12.04
C ARG A 138 -1.17 0.95 12.09
N THR A 139 0.00 0.68 12.69
CA THR A 139 1.12 1.65 12.65
C THR A 139 1.64 1.86 11.24
N ALA A 140 1.86 0.78 10.48
CA ALA A 140 2.28 0.86 9.09
C ALA A 140 1.23 1.55 8.19
N LEU A 141 -0.05 1.24 8.41
CA LEU A 141 -1.16 1.89 7.72
C LEU A 141 -1.18 3.41 8.01
N ALA A 142 -1.00 3.81 9.27
CA ALA A 142 -0.91 5.24 9.61
C ALA A 142 0.22 5.95 8.86
N ILE A 143 1.38 5.33 8.75
CA ILE A 143 2.52 5.88 8.01
C ILE A 143 2.17 6.05 6.52
N ALA A 144 1.50 5.06 5.91
CA ALA A 144 1.10 5.13 4.51
C ALA A 144 0.05 6.24 4.23
N LEU A 145 -0.81 6.54 5.21
CA LEU A 145 -1.93 7.47 5.04
C LEU A 145 -1.62 8.92 5.45
N VAL A 146 -0.65 9.16 6.35
CA VAL A 146 -0.48 10.43 7.05
C VAL A 146 -0.22 11.63 6.13
N ALA A 147 0.46 11.42 5.01
CA ALA A 147 0.78 12.45 4.02
C ALA A 147 -0.29 12.60 2.91
N GLU A 148 -1.44 11.97 3.07
CA GLU A 148 -2.54 11.98 2.10
C GLU A 148 -2.07 11.81 0.64
N PRO A 149 -1.48 10.65 0.29
CA PRO A 149 -0.82 10.42 -0.99
C PRO A 149 -1.79 10.42 -2.17
N ASP A 150 -1.26 10.60 -3.40
CA ASP A 150 -2.01 10.51 -4.65
C ASP A 150 -2.22 9.06 -5.13
N PHE A 151 -1.36 8.15 -4.69
CA PHE A 151 -1.45 6.72 -5.00
C PHE A 151 -1.19 5.88 -3.75
N LEU A 152 -2.04 4.87 -3.50
CA LEU A 152 -1.91 3.94 -2.38
C LEU A 152 -1.61 2.52 -2.87
N ILE A 153 -0.64 1.87 -2.25
CA ILE A 153 -0.39 0.43 -2.38
C ILE A 153 -0.56 -0.19 -1.00
N LEU A 154 -1.64 -0.95 -0.80
CA LEU A 154 -2.02 -1.50 0.49
C LEU A 154 -2.14 -3.03 0.43
N ASP A 155 -1.25 -3.75 1.08
CA ASP A 155 -1.30 -5.21 1.21
C ASP A 155 -2.00 -5.58 2.52
N GLU A 156 -3.20 -6.15 2.45
CA GLU A 156 -4.03 -6.57 3.59
C GLU A 156 -4.29 -5.46 4.63
N PRO A 157 -4.77 -4.25 4.23
CA PRO A 157 -4.86 -3.10 5.14
C PRO A 157 -5.89 -3.24 6.26
N PHE A 158 -6.84 -4.16 6.14
CA PHE A 158 -7.92 -4.38 7.10
C PHE A 158 -7.53 -5.29 8.26
N VAL A 159 -6.42 -6.00 8.14
CA VAL A 159 -5.94 -6.93 9.17
C VAL A 159 -5.67 -6.19 10.49
N GLY A 160 -6.31 -6.66 11.57
CA GLY A 160 -6.14 -6.11 12.92
C GLY A 160 -7.02 -4.91 13.24
N LEU A 161 -7.92 -4.52 12.33
CA LEU A 161 -9.04 -3.63 12.62
C LEU A 161 -10.26 -4.42 13.09
N ASP A 162 -11.07 -3.83 13.96
CA ASP A 162 -12.39 -4.35 14.25
C ASP A 162 -13.39 -3.98 13.12
N PRO A 163 -14.62 -4.52 13.10
CA PRO A 163 -15.58 -4.25 12.03
C PRO A 163 -15.89 -2.75 11.85
N ILE A 164 -15.89 -1.98 12.93
CA ILE A 164 -16.14 -0.53 12.88
C ILE A 164 -14.94 0.18 12.24
N GLY A 165 -13.72 -0.21 12.61
CA GLY A 165 -12.48 0.30 12.03
C GLY A 165 -12.36 -0.02 10.54
N VAL A 166 -12.74 -1.24 10.12
CA VAL A 166 -12.81 -1.64 8.71
C VAL A 166 -13.75 -0.72 7.94
N GLN A 167 -14.99 -0.51 8.44
CA GLN A 167 -15.96 0.35 7.76
C GLN A 167 -15.48 1.79 7.64
N LYS A 168 -14.92 2.36 8.72
CA LYS A 168 -14.35 3.72 8.71
C LYS A 168 -13.21 3.85 7.67
N LEU A 169 -12.34 2.86 7.58
CA LEU A 169 -11.26 2.88 6.60
C LEU A 169 -11.81 2.82 5.17
N ILE A 170 -12.78 1.94 4.90
CA ILE A 170 -13.46 1.86 3.61
C ILE A 170 -14.08 3.21 3.23
N ASP A 171 -14.82 3.84 4.13
CA ASP A 171 -15.49 5.12 3.89
C ASP A 171 -14.49 6.23 3.55
N ILE A 172 -13.38 6.31 4.28
CA ILE A 172 -12.32 7.29 4.01
C ILE A 172 -11.63 7.03 2.68
N LEU A 173 -11.30 5.78 2.36
CA LEU A 173 -10.64 5.46 1.10
C LEU A 173 -11.56 5.77 -0.10
N LYS A 174 -12.86 5.50 0.02
CA LYS A 174 -13.87 5.91 -0.98
C LYS A 174 -13.95 7.42 -1.13
N GLN A 175 -14.04 8.13 -0.02
CA GLN A 175 -14.06 9.59 -0.03
C GLN A 175 -12.82 10.17 -0.72
N TRP A 176 -11.63 9.68 -0.38
CA TRP A 176 -10.39 10.13 -1.00
C TRP A 176 -10.35 9.85 -2.51
N SER A 177 -10.81 8.65 -2.92
CA SER A 177 -10.91 8.32 -4.35
C SER A 177 -11.87 9.25 -5.08
N SER A 178 -13.06 9.53 -4.54
CA SER A 178 -14.08 10.35 -5.20
C SER A 178 -13.73 11.85 -5.20
N GLU A 179 -13.32 12.40 -4.05
CA GLU A 179 -13.10 13.83 -3.88
C GLU A 179 -11.72 14.29 -4.34
N ARG A 180 -10.70 13.47 -4.11
CA ARG A 180 -9.29 13.80 -4.36
C ARG A 180 -8.69 13.04 -5.54
N GLN A 181 -9.44 12.13 -6.14
CA GLN A 181 -9.00 11.30 -7.27
C GLN A 181 -7.74 10.46 -6.94
N ILE A 182 -7.65 9.97 -5.69
CA ILE A 182 -6.56 9.09 -5.26
C ILE A 182 -6.76 7.72 -5.89
N SER A 183 -5.72 7.19 -6.52
CA SER A 183 -5.73 5.85 -7.11
C SER A 183 -5.16 4.83 -6.13
N MET A 184 -5.66 3.59 -6.16
CA MET A 184 -5.28 2.58 -5.17
C MET A 184 -5.13 1.19 -5.78
N LEU A 185 -4.13 0.44 -5.32
CA LEU A 185 -4.07 -1.02 -5.45
C LEU A 185 -4.12 -1.63 -4.05
N ILE A 186 -5.14 -2.42 -3.80
CA ILE A 186 -5.42 -2.99 -2.47
C ILE A 186 -5.55 -4.50 -2.60
N SER A 187 -4.79 -5.26 -1.81
CA SER A 187 -5.03 -6.70 -1.65
C SER A 187 -5.88 -6.97 -0.41
N SER A 188 -6.73 -7.97 -0.49
CA SER A 188 -7.34 -8.65 0.67
C SER A 188 -7.68 -10.08 0.31
N HIS A 189 -7.66 -10.96 1.31
CA HIS A 189 -8.21 -12.30 1.20
C HIS A 189 -9.70 -12.37 1.56
N GLN A 190 -10.27 -11.29 2.07
CA GLN A 190 -11.69 -11.13 2.40
C GLN A 190 -12.38 -10.37 1.28
N LEU A 191 -13.14 -11.07 0.43
CA LEU A 191 -13.81 -10.49 -0.74
C LEU A 191 -14.78 -9.38 -0.36
N GLY A 192 -15.52 -9.51 0.74
CA GLY A 192 -16.52 -8.53 1.17
C GLY A 192 -15.94 -7.13 1.42
N GLU A 193 -14.69 -7.04 1.91
CA GLU A 193 -14.00 -5.75 2.10
C GLU A 193 -13.68 -5.10 0.75
N LEU A 194 -13.20 -5.89 -0.21
CA LEU A 194 -12.91 -5.39 -1.56
C LEU A 194 -14.19 -5.02 -2.30
N GLU A 195 -15.25 -5.84 -2.21
CA GLU A 195 -16.57 -5.55 -2.82
C GLU A 195 -17.14 -4.23 -2.32
N ALA A 196 -16.95 -3.94 -1.02
CA ALA A 196 -17.38 -2.68 -0.46
C ALA A 196 -16.58 -1.48 -0.94
N LEU A 197 -15.33 -1.66 -1.44
CA LEU A 197 -14.38 -0.56 -1.69
C LEU A 197 -14.03 -0.38 -3.17
N CYS A 198 -13.78 -1.47 -3.91
CA CYS A 198 -13.09 -1.41 -5.20
C CYS A 198 -14.04 -1.14 -6.37
N ASN A 199 -13.52 -0.41 -7.37
CA ASN A 199 -14.21 -0.19 -8.64
C ASN A 199 -14.01 -1.37 -9.61
N ARG A 200 -12.87 -2.05 -9.51
CA ARG A 200 -12.46 -3.16 -10.37
C ARG A 200 -11.64 -4.17 -9.60
N TYR A 201 -11.70 -5.42 -10.05
CA TYR A 201 -10.90 -6.53 -9.50
C TYR A 201 -9.95 -7.07 -10.54
N VAL A 202 -8.79 -7.49 -10.07
CA VAL A 202 -7.77 -8.17 -10.85
C VAL A 202 -7.37 -9.43 -10.10
N TYR A 203 -7.49 -10.56 -10.79
CA TYR A 203 -7.16 -11.85 -10.21
C TYR A 203 -5.75 -12.26 -10.60
N ILE A 204 -4.99 -12.76 -9.62
CA ILE A 204 -3.65 -13.29 -9.87
C ILE A 204 -3.58 -14.74 -9.41
N GLU A 205 -3.12 -15.62 -10.32
CA GLU A 205 -2.94 -17.03 -10.05
C GLU A 205 -1.65 -17.53 -10.72
N GLY A 206 -0.81 -18.27 -9.98
CA GLY A 206 0.45 -18.78 -10.48
C GLY A 206 1.37 -17.71 -11.11
N GLY A 207 1.32 -16.48 -10.58
CA GLY A 207 2.12 -15.36 -11.08
C GLY A 207 1.60 -14.70 -12.36
N LYS A 208 0.38 -15.00 -12.79
CA LYS A 208 -0.25 -14.38 -13.98
C LYS A 208 -1.56 -13.71 -13.60
N LEU A 209 -1.94 -12.68 -14.34
CA LEU A 209 -3.29 -12.12 -14.25
C LEU A 209 -4.25 -12.99 -15.07
N VAL A 210 -5.44 -13.24 -14.52
CA VAL A 210 -6.50 -14.07 -15.10
C VAL A 210 -7.83 -13.33 -15.06
#